data_9abed30a6a7480ac3c4dce5f9a770606
#
_entry.id   9abed30a6a7480ac3c4dce5f9a770606
#
_cell.length_a   1.000
_cell.length_b   1.000
_cell.length_c   1.000
_cell.angle_alpha   90.00
_cell.angle_beta   90.00
_cell.angle_gamma   90.00
#
_symmetry.space_group_name_H-M   'P 1'
#
loop_
_entity.id
_entity.type
_entity.pdbx_description
1 polymer ?
#
loop_
_entity_poly.entity_id
_entity_poly.type
_entity_poly.pdbx_seq_one_letter_code
_entity_poly.pdbx_strand_id
1 'polypeptide(L)'
;MPRPSLARSVTEPSRVYFDTSYLVRLYFRDPGWETVREMAATDHLACAIHGRAEMIAAFHRKLREGAIRPVQYAALLDQAAADDAEEAIRWVPLSPATLTKVAAVYAALPASIFLRAADALHLATAAEQGLTTIYSNDHHLLAAARHFGLSGRNVIPTGL
;
A
#
# COMPACT_ATOMS: atom_id res chain seq x y z
N MET A 1 -3.23 30.54 41.11
CA MET A 1 -2.34 29.69 40.31
C MET A 1 -3.19 28.73 39.50
N PRO A 2 -3.34 28.93 38.18
CA PRO A 2 -4.02 27.97 37.37
C PRO A 2 -3.10 26.75 37.17
N ARG A 3 -3.65 25.53 37.34
CA ARG A 3 -2.96 24.28 37.09
C ARG A 3 -2.69 24.16 35.58
N PRO A 4 -1.48 23.72 35.16
CA PRO A 4 -1.26 23.41 33.75
C PRO A 4 -2.17 22.25 33.34
N SER A 5 -2.98 22.50 32.33
CA SER A 5 -3.75 21.47 31.62
C SER A 5 -2.76 20.50 31.01
N LEU A 6 -2.71 19.27 31.54
CA LEU A 6 -2.11 18.12 30.86
C LEU A 6 -3.04 17.72 29.72
N ALA A 7 -3.04 18.51 28.66
CA ALA A 7 -3.54 18.02 27.36
C ALA A 7 -2.66 16.84 26.98
N ARG A 8 -3.16 15.62 27.21
CA ARG A 8 -2.65 14.44 26.53
C ARG A 8 -2.81 14.74 25.04
N SER A 9 -1.69 15.00 24.36
CA SER A 9 -1.69 14.92 22.89
C SER A 9 -2.05 13.48 22.57
N VAL A 10 -3.30 13.26 22.17
CA VAL A 10 -3.69 12.05 21.49
C VAL A 10 -2.93 12.12 20.18
N THR A 11 -1.79 11.45 20.11
CA THR A 11 -1.05 11.29 18.85
C THR A 11 -2.02 10.58 17.92
N GLU A 12 -2.50 11.29 16.88
CA GLU A 12 -3.27 10.62 15.85
C GLU A 12 -2.40 9.47 15.32
N PRO A 13 -2.97 8.26 15.15
CA PRO A 13 -2.20 7.15 14.64
C PRO A 13 -1.62 7.54 13.27
N SER A 14 -0.33 7.27 13.09
CA SER A 14 0.37 7.55 11.85
C SER A 14 -0.31 6.81 10.69
N ARG A 15 -0.38 7.45 9.53
CA ARG A 15 -0.90 6.84 8.31
C ARG A 15 0.26 6.25 7.53
N VAL A 16 0.15 4.99 7.14
CA VAL A 16 1.11 4.33 6.25
C VAL A 16 0.45 3.95 4.95
N TYR A 17 1.18 4.10 3.85
CA TYR A 17 0.75 3.63 2.54
C TYR A 17 1.47 2.33 2.21
N PHE A 18 0.68 1.29 1.99
CA PHE A 18 1.14 0.02 1.47
C PHE A 18 0.69 -0.12 0.01
N ASP A 19 1.60 -0.52 -0.87
CA ASP A 19 1.20 -1.03 -2.16
C ASP A 19 0.67 -2.47 -2.04
N THR A 20 0.23 -3.03 -3.14
CA THR A 20 -0.36 -4.37 -3.17
C THR A 20 0.63 -5.45 -2.72
N SER A 21 1.93 -5.28 -2.96
CA SER A 21 2.94 -6.25 -2.54
C SER A 21 3.01 -6.41 -1.02
N TYR A 22 2.76 -5.33 -0.29
CA TYR A 22 2.65 -5.34 1.17
C TYR A 22 1.27 -5.80 1.63
N LEU A 23 0.20 -5.34 1.01
CA LEU A 23 -1.17 -5.73 1.39
C LEU A 23 -1.39 -7.24 1.33
N VAL A 24 -0.89 -7.93 0.32
CA VAL A 24 -1.04 -9.40 0.22
C VAL A 24 -0.40 -10.14 1.38
N ARG A 25 0.61 -9.58 2.05
CA ARG A 25 1.24 -10.14 3.23
C ARG A 25 0.40 -10.08 4.50
N LEU A 26 -0.68 -9.34 4.46
CA LEU A 26 -1.70 -9.40 5.52
C LEU A 26 -2.51 -10.69 5.44
N TYR A 27 -2.57 -11.32 4.28
CA TYR A 27 -3.37 -12.51 4.00
C TYR A 27 -2.52 -13.76 3.77
N PHE A 28 -1.32 -13.61 3.23
CA PHE A 28 -0.39 -14.71 2.97
C PHE A 28 0.88 -14.60 3.81
N ARG A 29 1.46 -15.75 4.13
CA ARG A 29 2.76 -15.84 4.82
C ARG A 29 3.92 -15.83 3.83
N ASP A 30 3.88 -14.90 2.87
CA ASP A 30 5.02 -14.65 2.00
C ASP A 30 6.17 -14.01 2.80
N PRO A 31 7.44 -14.12 2.39
CA PRO A 31 8.57 -13.59 3.14
C PRO A 31 8.35 -12.15 3.63
N GLY A 32 8.61 -11.89 4.91
CA GLY A 32 8.43 -10.58 5.55
C GLY A 32 7.02 -10.30 6.08
N TRP A 33 6.12 -11.29 6.04
CA TRP A 33 4.74 -11.11 6.47
C TRP A 33 4.62 -10.71 7.95
N GLU A 34 5.51 -11.20 8.83
CA GLU A 34 5.51 -10.84 10.25
C GLU A 34 5.71 -9.34 10.44
N THR A 35 6.77 -8.79 9.84
CA THR A 35 7.09 -7.36 9.92
C THR A 35 5.97 -6.49 9.34
N VAL A 36 5.41 -6.90 8.20
CA VAL A 36 4.29 -6.16 7.56
C VAL A 36 3.06 -6.15 8.47
N ARG A 37 2.71 -7.28 9.10
CA ARG A 37 1.57 -7.35 10.03
C ARG A 37 1.81 -6.56 11.31
N GLU A 38 3.02 -6.54 11.84
CA GLU A 38 3.38 -5.70 12.98
C GLU A 38 3.19 -4.20 12.66
N MET A 39 3.63 -3.76 11.48
CA MET A 39 3.40 -2.39 11.02
C MET A 39 1.91 -2.07 10.88
N ALA A 40 1.14 -3.01 10.30
CA ALA A 40 -0.30 -2.83 10.11
C ALA A 40 -1.07 -2.77 11.43
N ALA A 41 -0.59 -3.43 12.49
CA ALA A 41 -1.24 -3.43 13.80
C ALA A 41 -1.12 -2.09 14.54
N THR A 42 -0.13 -1.27 14.20
CA THR A 42 0.18 -0.01 14.90
C THR A 42 -0.25 1.24 14.16
N ASP A 43 -0.57 1.12 12.86
CA ASP A 43 -0.80 2.26 11.97
C ASP A 43 -2.11 2.12 11.19
N HIS A 44 -2.67 3.25 10.75
CA HIS A 44 -3.78 3.27 9.81
C HIS A 44 -3.29 3.04 8.39
N LEU A 45 -3.76 1.97 7.75
CA LEU A 45 -3.40 1.62 6.39
C LEU A 45 -4.18 2.43 5.37
N ALA A 46 -3.49 2.92 4.36
CA ALA A 46 -4.08 3.52 3.18
C ALA A 46 -3.51 2.86 1.91
N CYS A 47 -4.33 2.76 0.90
CA CYS A 47 -3.95 2.33 -0.44
C CYS A 47 -4.88 2.93 -1.47
N ALA A 48 -4.42 3.17 -2.69
CA ALA A 48 -5.28 3.57 -3.79
C ALA A 48 -6.31 2.47 -4.10
N ILE A 49 -7.52 2.86 -4.49
CA ILE A 49 -8.63 1.92 -4.66
C ILE A 49 -8.38 0.82 -5.70
N HIS A 50 -7.56 1.09 -6.73
CA HIS A 50 -7.18 0.05 -7.69
C HIS A 50 -6.33 -1.07 -7.07
N GLY A 51 -5.63 -0.79 -5.95
CA GLY A 51 -4.91 -1.79 -5.17
C GLY A 51 -5.81 -2.89 -4.62
N ARG A 52 -7.10 -2.59 -4.41
CA ARG A 52 -8.10 -3.61 -4.04
C ARG A 52 -8.27 -4.65 -5.16
N ALA A 53 -8.36 -4.21 -6.42
CA ALA A 53 -8.43 -5.12 -7.56
C ALA A 53 -7.13 -5.93 -7.73
N GLU A 54 -5.98 -5.29 -7.56
CA GLU A 54 -4.69 -5.97 -7.62
C GLU A 54 -4.54 -7.03 -6.51
N MET A 55 -5.01 -6.75 -5.31
CA MET A 55 -5.00 -7.69 -4.18
C MET A 55 -5.85 -8.93 -4.50
N ILE A 56 -7.06 -8.76 -5.00
CA ILE A 56 -7.93 -9.87 -5.41
C ILE A 56 -7.30 -10.65 -6.57
N ALA A 57 -6.68 -9.98 -7.53
CA ALA A 57 -5.95 -10.62 -8.63
C ALA A 57 -4.76 -11.44 -8.10
N ALA A 58 -4.07 -10.97 -7.06
CA ALA A 58 -2.98 -11.72 -6.42
C ALA A 58 -3.50 -12.99 -5.73
N PHE A 59 -4.68 -12.95 -5.08
CA PHE A 59 -5.32 -14.15 -4.52
C PHE A 59 -5.65 -15.17 -5.61
N HIS A 60 -6.24 -14.71 -6.72
CA HIS A 60 -6.55 -15.58 -7.86
C HIS A 60 -5.30 -16.18 -8.49
N ARG A 61 -4.20 -15.42 -8.56
CA ARG A 61 -2.92 -15.95 -9.04
C ARG A 61 -2.42 -17.10 -8.17
N LYS A 62 -2.51 -16.98 -6.84
CA LYS A 62 -2.14 -18.07 -5.91
C LYS A 62 -2.98 -19.33 -6.13
N LEU A 63 -4.27 -19.18 -6.42
CA LEU A 63 -5.15 -20.29 -6.79
C LEU A 63 -4.69 -20.95 -8.10
N ARG A 64 -4.47 -20.14 -9.15
CA ARG A 64 -4.06 -20.62 -10.47
C ARG A 64 -2.71 -21.32 -10.45
N GLU A 65 -1.79 -20.87 -9.62
CA GLU A 65 -0.46 -21.47 -9.42
C GLU A 65 -0.51 -22.72 -8.51
N GLY A 66 -1.67 -23.07 -7.98
CA GLY A 66 -1.85 -24.21 -7.09
C GLY A 66 -1.27 -24.02 -5.69
N ALA A 67 -0.91 -22.78 -5.33
CA ALA A 67 -0.40 -22.46 -4.01
C ALA A 67 -1.48 -22.51 -2.92
N ILE A 68 -2.72 -22.35 -3.31
CA ILE A 68 -3.90 -22.48 -2.43
C ILE A 68 -5.00 -23.29 -3.11
N ARG A 69 -5.87 -23.89 -2.31
CA ARG A 69 -7.05 -24.64 -2.79
C ARG A 69 -8.26 -23.70 -2.97
N PRO A 70 -9.27 -24.12 -3.77
CA PRO A 70 -10.48 -23.31 -3.98
C PRO A 70 -11.18 -22.88 -2.68
N VAL A 71 -11.22 -23.73 -1.66
CA VAL A 71 -11.82 -23.39 -0.36
C VAL A 71 -11.04 -22.29 0.37
N GLN A 72 -9.72 -22.28 0.23
CA GLN A 72 -8.87 -21.23 0.80
C GLN A 72 -9.03 -19.92 0.05
N TYR A 73 -9.15 -19.99 -1.27
CA TYR A 73 -9.44 -18.81 -2.10
C TYR A 73 -10.77 -18.16 -1.73
N ALA A 74 -11.83 -18.96 -1.58
CA ALA A 74 -13.13 -18.46 -1.12
C ALA A 74 -13.03 -17.79 0.26
N ALA A 75 -12.33 -18.41 1.21
CA ALA A 75 -12.11 -17.83 2.55
C ALA A 75 -11.33 -16.51 2.51
N LEU A 76 -10.37 -16.35 1.59
CA LEU A 76 -9.65 -15.08 1.40
C LEU A 76 -10.54 -13.97 0.86
N LEU A 77 -11.45 -14.30 -0.08
CA LEU A 77 -12.41 -13.32 -0.59
C LEU A 77 -13.37 -12.88 0.52
N ASP A 78 -13.86 -13.82 1.34
CA ASP A 78 -14.72 -13.52 2.47
C ASP A 78 -14.01 -12.65 3.52
N GLN A 79 -12.74 -12.95 3.81
CA GLN A 79 -11.93 -12.14 4.73
C GLN A 79 -11.70 -10.72 4.18
N ALA A 80 -11.36 -10.58 2.91
CA ALA A 80 -11.21 -9.26 2.30
C ALA A 80 -12.50 -8.44 2.33
N ALA A 81 -13.66 -9.08 2.15
CA ALA A 81 -14.96 -8.43 2.25
C ALA A 81 -15.28 -8.00 3.70
N ALA A 82 -14.90 -8.81 4.68
CA ALA A 82 -15.05 -8.46 6.10
C ALA A 82 -14.16 -7.28 6.48
N ASP A 83 -12.90 -7.27 6.05
CA ASP A 83 -11.95 -6.19 6.29
C ASP A 83 -12.42 -4.86 5.64
N ASP A 84 -13.04 -4.95 4.46
CA ASP A 84 -13.68 -3.79 3.82
C ASP A 84 -14.85 -3.24 4.64
N ALA A 85 -15.69 -4.12 5.18
CA ALA A 85 -16.82 -3.72 6.02
C ALA A 85 -16.39 -3.09 7.34
N GLU A 86 -15.21 -3.47 7.86
CA GLU A 86 -14.59 -2.92 9.06
C GLU A 86 -13.68 -1.71 8.77
N GLU A 87 -13.56 -1.31 7.51
CA GLU A 87 -12.67 -0.22 7.08
C GLU A 87 -11.21 -0.42 7.53
N ALA A 88 -10.75 -1.67 7.55
CA ALA A 88 -9.40 -2.03 7.98
C ALA A 88 -8.31 -1.41 7.08
N ILE A 89 -8.63 -1.17 5.81
CA ILE A 89 -7.80 -0.47 4.85
C ILE A 89 -8.60 0.70 4.30
N ARG A 90 -8.02 1.90 4.39
CA ARG A 90 -8.61 3.07 3.74
C ARG A 90 -8.30 3.05 2.25
N TRP A 91 -9.29 2.72 1.45
CA TRP A 91 -9.20 2.79 0.01
C TRP A 91 -9.39 4.22 -0.49
N VAL A 92 -8.34 4.79 -1.05
CA VAL A 92 -8.34 6.18 -1.54
C VAL A 92 -8.83 6.19 -2.99
N PRO A 93 -9.93 6.90 -3.31
CA PRO A 93 -10.42 7.00 -4.68
C PRO A 93 -9.39 7.63 -5.61
N LEU A 94 -9.33 7.15 -6.85
CA LEU A 94 -8.61 7.82 -7.93
C LEU A 94 -9.44 9.00 -8.42
N SER A 95 -8.78 10.14 -8.66
CA SER A 95 -9.41 11.36 -9.13
C SER A 95 -8.77 11.86 -10.43
N PRO A 96 -9.40 12.78 -11.15
CA PRO A 96 -8.75 13.46 -12.27
C PRO A 96 -7.42 14.12 -11.88
N ALA A 97 -7.30 14.63 -10.66
CA ALA A 97 -6.04 15.20 -10.14
C ALA A 97 -4.93 14.15 -10.02
N THR A 98 -5.27 12.94 -9.62
CA THR A 98 -4.32 11.80 -9.59
C THR A 98 -3.76 11.54 -10.99
N LEU A 99 -4.60 11.50 -12.00
CA LEU A 99 -4.18 11.28 -13.39
C LEU A 99 -3.34 12.44 -13.93
N THR A 100 -3.69 13.67 -13.59
CA THR A 100 -2.90 14.85 -13.95
C THR A 100 -1.50 14.78 -13.35
N LYS A 101 -1.39 14.38 -12.10
CA LYS A 101 -0.10 14.19 -11.42
C LYS A 101 0.73 13.10 -12.09
N VAL A 102 0.13 11.98 -12.42
CA VAL A 102 0.79 10.88 -13.16
C VAL A 102 1.33 11.39 -14.50
N ALA A 103 0.52 12.09 -15.28
CA ALA A 103 0.93 12.64 -16.57
C ALA A 103 2.10 13.63 -16.43
N ALA A 104 2.05 14.51 -15.43
CA ALA A 104 3.12 15.47 -15.17
C ALA A 104 4.44 14.79 -14.80
N VAL A 105 4.39 13.72 -14.00
CA VAL A 105 5.60 12.97 -13.65
C VAL A 105 6.16 12.25 -14.87
N TYR A 106 5.36 11.57 -15.66
CA TYR A 106 5.83 10.90 -16.88
C TYR A 106 6.44 11.87 -17.90
N ALA A 107 5.93 13.08 -17.98
CA ALA A 107 6.49 14.10 -18.88
C ALA A 107 7.94 14.49 -18.55
N ALA A 108 8.36 14.34 -17.29
CA ALA A 108 9.69 14.65 -16.81
C ALA A 108 10.50 13.40 -16.39
N LEU A 109 9.89 12.21 -16.47
CA LEU A 109 10.54 10.97 -16.01
C LEU A 109 11.67 10.58 -16.98
N PRO A 110 12.89 10.34 -16.48
CA PRO A 110 13.97 9.84 -17.32
C PRO A 110 13.61 8.52 -18.00
N ALA A 111 13.95 8.36 -19.28
CA ALA A 111 13.68 7.15 -20.04
C ALA A 111 14.33 5.88 -19.44
N SER A 112 15.34 6.04 -18.59
CA SER A 112 15.98 4.94 -17.86
C SER A 112 15.16 4.41 -16.68
N ILE A 113 14.11 5.13 -16.26
CA ILE A 113 13.25 4.73 -15.16
C ILE A 113 12.05 3.96 -15.72
N PHE A 114 11.98 2.68 -15.38
CA PHE A 114 10.80 1.86 -15.69
C PHE A 114 9.73 2.08 -14.62
N LEU A 115 8.53 2.45 -15.06
CA LEU A 115 7.38 2.66 -14.18
C LEU A 115 6.10 2.20 -14.88
N ARG A 116 5.37 1.28 -14.27
CA ARG A 116 4.06 0.84 -14.77
C ARG A 116 2.97 1.82 -14.33
N ALA A 117 1.91 1.92 -15.11
CA ALA A 117 0.79 2.82 -14.81
C ALA A 117 0.16 2.56 -13.44
N ALA A 118 -0.03 1.30 -13.06
CA ALA A 118 -0.57 0.95 -11.74
C ALA A 118 0.32 1.41 -10.58
N ASP A 119 1.64 1.28 -10.74
CA ASP A 119 2.62 1.76 -9.74
C ASP A 119 2.62 3.29 -9.66
N ALA A 120 2.50 3.96 -10.81
CA ALA A 120 2.37 5.42 -10.86
C ALA A 120 1.11 5.92 -10.13
N LEU A 121 0.00 5.19 -10.23
CA LEU A 121 -1.23 5.50 -9.49
C LEU A 121 -1.04 5.35 -7.98
N HIS A 122 -0.34 4.33 -7.52
CA HIS A 122 0.02 4.20 -6.10
C HIS A 122 0.85 5.38 -5.62
N LEU A 123 1.90 5.72 -6.35
CA LEU A 123 2.80 6.83 -5.99
C LEU A 123 2.07 8.18 -5.98
N ALA A 124 1.27 8.46 -7.00
CA ALA A 124 0.49 9.70 -7.08
C ALA A 124 -0.51 9.81 -5.92
N THR A 125 -1.22 8.73 -5.62
CA THR A 125 -2.19 8.70 -4.52
C THR A 125 -1.52 8.92 -3.17
N ALA A 126 -0.41 8.26 -2.88
CA ALA A 126 0.33 8.45 -1.63
C ALA A 126 0.77 9.92 -1.48
N ALA A 127 1.30 10.52 -2.54
CA ALA A 127 1.72 11.93 -2.53
C ALA A 127 0.54 12.89 -2.33
N GLU A 128 -0.61 12.66 -2.99
CA GLU A 128 -1.82 13.48 -2.82
C GLU A 128 -2.41 13.39 -1.41
N GLN A 129 -2.22 12.28 -0.72
CA GLN A 129 -2.62 12.12 0.67
C GLN A 129 -1.68 12.82 1.67
N GLY A 130 -0.65 13.51 1.18
CA GLY A 130 0.33 14.21 2.00
C GLY A 130 1.30 13.27 2.73
N LEU A 131 1.40 12.02 2.28
CA LEU A 131 2.36 11.07 2.82
C LEU A 131 3.75 11.33 2.26
N THR A 132 4.76 11.02 3.05
CA THR A 132 6.18 11.18 2.67
C THR A 132 6.84 9.86 2.32
N THR A 133 6.21 8.75 2.68
CA THR A 133 6.77 7.40 2.54
C THR A 133 5.74 6.45 1.93
N ILE A 134 6.20 5.59 1.04
CA ILE A 134 5.45 4.45 0.50
C ILE A 134 6.24 3.16 0.77
N TYR A 135 5.53 2.11 1.18
CA TYR A 135 6.12 0.79 1.42
C TYR A 135 5.75 -0.17 0.29
N SER A 136 6.75 -0.77 -0.29
CA SER A 136 6.64 -1.72 -1.41
C SER A 136 7.80 -2.72 -1.41
N ASN A 137 7.56 -3.88 -2.00
CA ASN A 137 8.60 -4.86 -2.35
C ASN A 137 9.01 -4.78 -3.83
N ASP A 138 8.41 -3.87 -4.60
CA ASP A 138 8.72 -3.68 -6.02
C ASP A 138 9.83 -2.64 -6.20
N HIS A 139 10.99 -3.09 -6.67
CA HIS A 139 12.15 -2.21 -6.85
C HIS A 139 11.93 -1.11 -7.92
N HIS A 140 11.08 -1.34 -8.92
CA HIS A 140 10.74 -0.32 -9.92
C HIS A 140 9.90 0.80 -9.32
N LEU A 141 8.90 0.45 -8.52
CA LEU A 141 8.10 1.41 -7.78
C LEU A 141 8.98 2.22 -6.81
N LEU A 142 9.82 1.55 -6.06
CA LEU A 142 10.73 2.20 -5.10
C LEU A 142 11.69 3.17 -5.78
N ALA A 143 12.27 2.78 -6.93
CA ALA A 143 13.16 3.65 -7.70
C ALA A 143 12.46 4.90 -8.24
N ALA A 144 11.17 4.81 -8.58
CA ALA A 144 10.38 5.92 -9.10
C ALA A 144 9.81 6.84 -8.01
N ALA A 145 9.76 6.41 -6.75
CA ALA A 145 9.09 7.13 -5.66
C ALA A 145 9.56 8.58 -5.50
N ARG A 146 10.86 8.84 -5.64
CA ARG A 146 11.45 10.18 -5.53
C ARG A 146 10.87 11.18 -6.54
N HIS A 147 10.45 10.73 -7.72
CA HIS A 147 9.86 11.57 -8.75
C HIS A 147 8.45 12.06 -8.40
N PHE A 148 7.83 11.44 -7.40
CA PHE A 148 6.56 11.84 -6.79
C PHE A 148 6.75 12.58 -5.46
N GLY A 149 7.99 12.89 -5.08
CA GLY A 149 8.30 13.52 -3.79
C GLY A 149 8.19 12.57 -2.59
N LEU A 150 8.30 11.26 -2.84
CA LEU A 150 8.18 10.23 -1.82
C LEU A 150 9.51 9.52 -1.56
N SER A 151 9.64 9.00 -0.34
CA SER A 151 10.66 8.02 0.03
C SER A 151 10.05 6.62 -0.10
N GLY A 152 10.58 5.83 -1.03
CA GLY A 152 10.22 4.42 -1.15
C GLY A 152 10.99 3.58 -0.14
N ARG A 153 10.29 2.74 0.61
CA ARG A 153 10.89 1.85 1.61
C ARG A 153 10.46 0.41 1.42
N ASN A 154 11.41 -0.49 1.64
CA ASN A 154 11.17 -1.91 1.76
C ASN A 154 11.80 -2.41 3.07
N VAL A 155 10.98 -2.87 4.01
CA VAL A 155 11.42 -3.45 5.29
C VAL A 155 11.42 -4.97 5.25
N ILE A 156 11.01 -5.56 4.12
CA ILE A 156 11.01 -7.01 3.93
C ILE A 156 12.46 -7.45 3.70
N PRO A 157 12.99 -8.42 4.48
CA PRO A 157 14.33 -8.93 4.25
C PRO A 157 14.44 -9.48 2.83
N THR A 158 15.40 -8.98 2.05
CA THR A 158 15.80 -9.64 0.80
C THR A 158 16.54 -10.90 1.22
N GLY A 159 15.96 -12.06 0.87
CA GLY A 159 16.61 -13.34 1.13
C GLY A 159 18.02 -13.36 0.52
N LEU A 160 18.98 -13.83 1.30
CA LEU A 160 20.32 -14.22 0.84
C LEU A 160 20.22 -15.41 -0.11
#